data_7a5249bfd11ea3d0c26e26721c490091
#
_entry.id   7a5249bfd11ea3d0c26e26721c490091
#
_cell.length_a   1.000
_cell.length_b   1.000
_cell.length_c   1.000
_cell.angle_alpha   90.00
_cell.angle_beta   90.00
_cell.angle_gamma   90.00
#
_symmetry.space_group_name_H-M   'P 1'
#
loop_
_entity.id
_entity.type
_entity.pdbx_description
1 polymer ?
#
loop_
_entity_poly.entity_id
_entity_poly.type
_entity_poly.pdbx_seq_one_letter_code
_entity_poly.pdbx_strand_id
1 'polypeptide(L)'
;VPEGTGVRYFGLAPELRRFFPSDDDMQTTVAEEAASVAGNGRPSANDRAQQEPAGTSVSAEAPDADGREATADVTLTRVGNHEADFLIDGRAVHTAVKLEGVYNLFNAAAALATVRAVMAQDIASAQVAETVPAETMPGQASHASDAAISDESPVDSPVDHDRLLAALAEVTPAFGRGETIAVNGSDVQLLLVKNPMGFRLSLASFDPANADTMIAINDEYADGRDMSWLWDVDFTSLRASGVAMVSGVRAWDMALRLGYDQVPVADTNTDLEQAVTAFVNANPGTRKHIYCTYTAMLKTRAVLGRITEVRDAGVGK
;
A
#
# COMPACT_ATOMS: atom_id res chain seq x y z
N VAL A 1 9.55 -24.02 6.41
CA VAL A 1 9.28 -23.51 7.77
C VAL A 1 9.63 -24.63 8.74
N PRO A 2 10.38 -24.42 9.84
CA PRO A 2 10.66 -25.46 10.82
C PRO A 2 9.38 -26.08 11.40
N GLU A 3 9.40 -27.38 11.69
CA GLU A 3 8.28 -28.06 12.34
C GLU A 3 7.94 -27.38 13.68
N GLY A 4 6.65 -27.15 13.94
CA GLY A 4 6.15 -26.47 15.15
C GLY A 4 6.11 -24.95 15.09
N THR A 5 6.47 -24.34 13.94
CA THR A 5 6.34 -22.89 13.76
C THR A 5 4.92 -22.55 13.32
N GLY A 6 4.22 -21.71 14.11
CA GLY A 6 2.94 -21.14 13.70
C GLY A 6 3.16 -20.14 12.56
N VAL A 7 2.39 -20.27 11.47
CA VAL A 7 2.42 -19.33 10.34
C VAL A 7 1.13 -18.54 10.34
N ARG A 8 1.25 -17.22 10.11
CA ARG A 8 0.12 -16.31 9.95
C ARG A 8 0.15 -15.71 8.56
N TYR A 9 -1.01 -15.59 7.96
CA TYR A 9 -1.15 -15.09 6.60
C TYR A 9 -1.96 -13.79 6.60
N PHE A 10 -1.60 -12.89 5.70
CA PHE A 10 -2.45 -11.75 5.33
C PHE A 10 -2.67 -11.77 3.83
N GLY A 11 -3.80 -11.24 3.39
CA GLY A 11 -4.24 -11.40 2.02
C GLY A 11 -4.93 -10.17 1.46
N LEU A 12 -5.24 -10.28 0.17
CA LEU A 12 -5.94 -9.29 -0.62
C LEU A 12 -7.09 -9.99 -1.34
N ALA A 13 -8.28 -9.41 -1.29
CA ALA A 13 -9.41 -9.95 -2.02
C ALA A 13 -9.13 -9.95 -3.55
N PRO A 14 -9.66 -10.93 -4.29
CA PRO A 14 -9.40 -11.07 -5.73
C PRO A 14 -9.70 -9.80 -6.53
N GLU A 15 -10.74 -9.06 -6.17
CA GLU A 15 -11.18 -7.82 -6.83
C GLU A 15 -10.16 -6.68 -6.72
N LEU A 16 -9.33 -6.72 -5.67
CA LEU A 16 -8.28 -5.72 -5.43
C LEU A 16 -6.95 -6.10 -6.07
N ARG A 17 -6.79 -7.33 -6.58
CA ARG A 17 -5.53 -7.79 -7.22
C ARG A 17 -5.18 -6.97 -8.46
N ARG A 18 -6.15 -6.41 -9.17
CA ARG A 18 -5.93 -5.51 -10.32
C ARG A 18 -5.06 -4.28 -9.98
N PHE A 19 -4.97 -3.90 -8.71
CA PHE A 19 -4.11 -2.81 -8.26
C PHE A 19 -2.66 -3.26 -8.01
N PHE A 20 -2.40 -4.57 -8.06
CA PHE A 20 -1.07 -5.18 -7.85
C PHE A 20 -0.72 -6.00 -9.09
N PRO A 21 -0.36 -5.34 -10.21
CA PRO A 21 0.00 -6.04 -11.44
C PRO A 21 1.16 -7.01 -11.17
N SER A 22 1.01 -8.25 -11.60
CA SER A 22 2.06 -9.26 -11.55
C SER A 22 3.06 -9.05 -12.68
N ASP A 23 4.26 -9.64 -12.56
CA ASP A 23 5.24 -9.62 -13.65
C ASP A 23 4.71 -10.35 -14.90
N ASP A 24 3.76 -11.28 -14.75
CA ASP A 24 3.11 -11.99 -15.86
C ASP A 24 2.16 -11.07 -16.64
N ASP A 25 1.51 -10.10 -15.97
CA ASP A 25 0.65 -9.11 -16.64
C ASP A 25 1.46 -8.19 -17.57
N MET A 26 2.77 -8.04 -17.32
CA MET A 26 3.66 -7.24 -18.16
C MET A 26 4.04 -7.91 -19.47
N GLN A 27 4.11 -9.24 -19.49
CA GLN A 27 4.43 -10.00 -20.71
C GLN A 27 3.23 -10.03 -21.67
N THR A 28 2.01 -10.00 -21.14
CA THR A 28 0.77 -9.98 -21.93
C THR A 28 0.56 -8.66 -22.65
N THR A 29 0.80 -7.52 -22.02
CA THR A 29 0.65 -6.20 -22.65
C THR A 29 1.63 -5.98 -23.79
N VAL A 30 2.88 -6.39 -23.64
CA VAL A 30 3.89 -6.29 -24.72
C VAL A 30 3.56 -7.23 -25.88
N ALA A 31 3.00 -8.41 -25.62
CA ALA A 31 2.59 -9.37 -26.63
C ALA A 31 1.32 -8.90 -27.39
N GLU A 32 0.36 -8.26 -26.70
CA GLU A 32 -0.84 -7.70 -27.30
C GLU A 32 -0.55 -6.45 -28.14
N GLU A 33 0.35 -5.57 -27.70
CA GLU A 33 0.80 -4.42 -28.50
C GLU A 33 1.59 -4.88 -29.73
N ALA A 34 2.47 -5.87 -29.60
CA ALA A 34 3.19 -6.44 -30.74
C ALA A 34 2.23 -7.12 -31.75
N ALA A 35 1.18 -7.78 -31.27
CA ALA A 35 0.15 -8.38 -32.11
C ALA A 35 -0.73 -7.31 -32.79
N SER A 36 -1.03 -6.19 -32.14
CA SER A 36 -1.82 -5.09 -32.71
C SER A 36 -1.07 -4.32 -33.80
N VAL A 37 0.27 -4.22 -33.67
CA VAL A 37 1.14 -3.60 -34.69
C VAL A 37 1.33 -4.51 -35.93
N ALA A 38 1.28 -5.83 -35.75
CA ALA A 38 1.42 -6.80 -36.83
C ALA A 38 0.12 -7.09 -37.61
N GLY A 39 -1.04 -6.66 -37.07
CA GLY A 39 -2.37 -6.99 -37.56
C GLY A 39 -3.11 -5.81 -38.23
N ASN A 40 -2.56 -5.18 -39.29
CA ASN A 40 -3.32 -4.31 -40.16
C ASN A 40 -4.18 -5.13 -41.18
N GLY A 41 -5.14 -5.89 -40.65
CA GLY A 41 -6.19 -6.57 -41.41
C GLY A 41 -7.54 -6.23 -40.77
N ARG A 42 -8.38 -5.46 -41.51
CA ARG A 42 -9.76 -5.13 -41.10
C ARG A 42 -10.55 -6.37 -40.69
N PRO A 43 -11.15 -6.42 -39.50
CA PRO A 43 -12.13 -7.46 -39.19
C PRO A 43 -13.46 -7.16 -39.87
N SER A 44 -14.02 -8.15 -40.56
CA SER A 44 -15.35 -8.18 -41.17
C SER A 44 -16.42 -8.14 -40.07
N ALA A 45 -17.53 -7.46 -40.37
CA ALA A 45 -18.63 -7.13 -39.46
C ALA A 45 -19.55 -8.30 -39.05
N ASN A 46 -19.11 -9.55 -39.10
CA ASN A 46 -19.99 -10.72 -38.91
C ASN A 46 -19.70 -11.63 -37.70
N ASP A 47 -18.74 -11.29 -36.82
CA ASP A 47 -18.43 -12.14 -35.66
C ASP A 47 -18.86 -11.56 -34.28
N ARG A 48 -19.94 -10.79 -34.28
CA ARG A 48 -20.58 -10.29 -33.05
C ARG A 48 -21.83 -11.06 -32.68
N ALA A 49 -21.73 -12.35 -32.52
CA ALA A 49 -22.79 -13.11 -31.84
C ALA A 49 -22.15 -14.38 -31.25
N GLN A 50 -22.27 -14.54 -29.94
CA GLN A 50 -21.91 -15.71 -29.13
C GLN A 50 -20.53 -15.64 -28.42
N GLN A 51 -20.49 -14.90 -27.32
CA GLN A 51 -19.73 -15.33 -26.13
C GLN A 51 -20.42 -14.74 -24.90
N GLU A 52 -21.17 -15.60 -24.20
CA GLU A 52 -21.60 -15.37 -22.83
C GLU A 52 -20.37 -15.45 -21.90
N PRO A 53 -20.30 -14.64 -20.83
CA PRO A 53 -19.22 -14.75 -19.88
C PRO A 53 -19.44 -15.97 -18.97
N ALA A 54 -18.69 -17.02 -19.24
CA ALA A 54 -18.54 -18.11 -18.28
C ALA A 54 -17.85 -17.59 -17.02
N GLY A 55 -18.57 -17.50 -15.94
CA GLY A 55 -18.03 -17.25 -14.62
C GLY A 55 -17.02 -18.34 -14.22
N THR A 56 -15.75 -17.98 -14.20
CA THR A 56 -14.73 -18.84 -13.61
C THR A 56 -14.26 -18.16 -12.32
N SER A 57 -14.82 -18.62 -11.21
CA SER A 57 -14.28 -18.39 -9.87
C SER A 57 -12.94 -19.14 -9.78
N VAL A 58 -11.84 -18.44 -9.95
CA VAL A 58 -10.50 -18.99 -9.65
C VAL A 58 -10.04 -18.39 -8.33
N SER A 59 -10.29 -19.12 -7.25
CA SER A 59 -9.60 -18.94 -5.98
C SER A 59 -8.16 -19.41 -6.18
N ALA A 60 -7.22 -18.49 -6.38
CA ALA A 60 -5.82 -18.82 -6.37
C ALA A 60 -5.26 -18.53 -4.98
N GLU A 61 -5.50 -19.45 -4.05
CA GLU A 61 -4.77 -19.56 -2.80
C GLU A 61 -3.51 -20.39 -3.04
N ALA A 62 -2.36 -19.90 -2.58
CA ALA A 62 -1.14 -20.68 -2.62
C ALA A 62 -1.27 -21.83 -1.60
N PRO A 63 -1.07 -23.10 -2.00
CA PRO A 63 -1.18 -24.23 -1.08
C PRO A 63 -0.07 -24.13 -0.01
N ASP A 64 -0.43 -24.41 1.24
CA ASP A 64 0.54 -24.67 2.29
C ASP A 64 1.31 -25.96 2.03
N ALA A 65 2.33 -26.24 2.86
CA ALA A 65 3.18 -27.43 2.69
C ALA A 65 2.41 -28.78 2.77
N ASP A 66 1.15 -28.78 3.23
CA ASP A 66 0.25 -29.91 3.36
C ASP A 66 -0.82 -29.97 2.25
N GLY A 67 -0.80 -29.06 1.27
CA GLY A 67 -1.76 -28.99 0.17
C GLY A 67 -3.16 -28.50 0.58
N ARG A 68 -3.28 -27.83 1.74
CA ARG A 68 -4.49 -27.14 2.16
C ARG A 68 -4.45 -25.70 1.69
N GLU A 69 -5.58 -25.19 1.21
CA GLU A 69 -5.75 -23.77 0.93
C GLU A 69 -5.60 -22.99 2.23
N ALA A 70 -4.50 -22.21 2.36
CA ALA A 70 -4.27 -21.39 3.53
C ALA A 70 -5.20 -20.17 3.49
N THR A 71 -6.17 -20.13 4.41
CA THR A 71 -7.00 -18.93 4.60
C THR A 71 -6.19 -17.85 5.31
N ALA A 72 -6.19 -16.63 4.79
CA ALA A 72 -5.49 -15.52 5.43
C ALA A 72 -6.18 -15.12 6.73
N ASP A 73 -5.41 -14.92 7.81
CA ASP A 73 -5.91 -14.46 9.10
C ASP A 73 -6.49 -13.04 9.03
N VAL A 74 -5.94 -12.22 8.13
CA VAL A 74 -6.43 -10.87 7.83
C VAL A 74 -6.39 -10.66 6.32
N THR A 75 -7.53 -10.33 5.71
CA THR A 75 -7.65 -10.02 4.29
C THR A 75 -8.23 -8.62 4.11
N LEU A 76 -7.58 -7.77 3.32
CA LEU A 76 -8.17 -6.51 2.85
C LEU A 76 -9.19 -6.83 1.76
N THR A 77 -10.47 -6.47 1.99
CA THR A 77 -11.59 -6.81 1.10
C THR A 77 -12.13 -5.63 0.32
N ARG A 78 -12.06 -4.41 0.87
CA ARG A 78 -12.51 -3.20 0.18
C ARG A 78 -11.64 -2.00 0.55
N VAL A 79 -11.43 -1.13 -0.43
CA VAL A 79 -10.79 0.19 -0.29
C VAL A 79 -11.80 1.25 -0.68
N GLY A 80 -12.08 2.17 0.22
CA GLY A 80 -12.95 3.33 0.01
C GLY A 80 -12.19 4.64 0.22
N ASN A 81 -12.94 5.75 0.17
CA ASN A 81 -12.40 7.06 0.50
C ASN A 81 -12.34 7.21 2.02
N HIS A 82 -11.13 7.16 2.61
CA HIS A 82 -10.88 7.16 4.05
C HIS A 82 -11.61 6.05 4.83
N GLU A 83 -11.87 4.92 4.19
CA GLU A 83 -12.47 3.75 4.79
C GLU A 83 -11.94 2.46 4.17
N ALA A 84 -11.93 1.38 4.95
CA ALA A 84 -11.50 0.06 4.50
C ALA A 84 -12.32 -1.03 5.16
N ASP A 85 -12.51 -2.14 4.43
CA ASP A 85 -13.08 -3.36 4.98
C ASP A 85 -12.03 -4.46 5.01
N PHE A 86 -12.01 -5.17 6.12
CA PHE A 86 -11.14 -6.33 6.32
C PHE A 86 -11.98 -7.55 6.68
N LEU A 87 -11.49 -8.71 6.31
CA LEU A 87 -11.94 -10.00 6.84
C LEU A 87 -10.89 -10.44 7.86
N ILE A 88 -11.27 -10.56 9.14
CA ILE A 88 -10.39 -10.95 10.24
C ILE A 88 -10.98 -12.22 10.88
N ASP A 89 -10.25 -13.35 10.82
CA ASP A 89 -10.74 -14.67 11.29
C ASP A 89 -12.14 -15.02 10.74
N GLY A 90 -12.39 -14.70 9.47
CA GLY A 90 -13.68 -14.95 8.83
C GLY A 90 -14.80 -13.95 9.17
N ARG A 91 -14.53 -12.94 10.02
CA ARG A 91 -15.47 -11.87 10.35
C ARG A 91 -15.18 -10.62 9.52
N ALA A 92 -16.17 -10.14 8.79
CA ALA A 92 -16.09 -8.87 8.07
C ALA A 92 -16.14 -7.70 9.06
N VAL A 93 -15.18 -6.78 8.95
CA VAL A 93 -15.09 -5.57 9.77
C VAL A 93 -14.88 -4.35 8.87
N HIS A 94 -15.51 -3.25 9.24
CA HIS A 94 -15.41 -1.96 8.57
C HIS A 94 -14.74 -0.96 9.49
N THR A 95 -13.83 -0.12 8.97
CA THR A 95 -13.18 0.93 9.76
C THR A 95 -12.91 2.17 8.91
N ALA A 96 -13.04 3.34 9.53
CA ALA A 96 -12.48 4.56 8.99
C ALA A 96 -10.95 4.51 9.08
N VAL A 97 -10.26 5.11 8.11
CA VAL A 97 -8.79 5.16 8.06
C VAL A 97 -8.32 6.52 7.58
N LYS A 98 -7.16 6.96 8.06
CA LYS A 98 -6.46 8.15 7.54
C LYS A 98 -5.47 7.78 6.43
N LEU A 99 -5.28 6.48 6.21
CA LEU A 99 -4.42 5.95 5.15
C LEU A 99 -5.14 6.01 3.81
N GLU A 100 -4.46 6.47 2.78
CA GLU A 100 -4.96 6.48 1.40
C GLU A 100 -4.16 5.51 0.53
N GLY A 101 -4.83 4.98 -0.49
CA GLY A 101 -4.26 4.06 -1.47
C GLY A 101 -4.23 2.60 -0.99
N VAL A 102 -4.50 1.70 -1.94
CA VAL A 102 -4.58 0.25 -1.69
C VAL A 102 -3.30 -0.33 -1.08
N TYR A 103 -2.14 0.23 -1.43
CA TYR A 103 -0.84 -0.19 -0.89
C TYR A 103 -0.74 0.02 0.62
N ASN A 104 -1.11 1.21 1.11
CA ASN A 104 -1.06 1.51 2.54
C ASN A 104 -2.05 0.65 3.33
N LEU A 105 -3.22 0.37 2.76
CA LEU A 105 -4.24 -0.47 3.38
C LEU A 105 -3.86 -1.96 3.35
N PHE A 106 -3.15 -2.42 2.32
CA PHE A 106 -2.58 -3.76 2.30
C PHE A 106 -1.48 -3.93 3.37
N ASN A 107 -0.62 -2.91 3.53
CA ASN A 107 0.33 -2.90 4.65
C ASN A 107 -0.37 -2.87 6.01
N ALA A 108 -1.52 -2.21 6.13
CA ALA A 108 -2.33 -2.24 7.34
C ALA A 108 -2.86 -3.66 7.65
N ALA A 109 -3.28 -4.43 6.62
CA ALA A 109 -3.65 -5.84 6.81
C ALA A 109 -2.49 -6.67 7.36
N ALA A 110 -1.28 -6.48 6.80
CA ALA A 110 -0.06 -7.14 7.29
C ALA A 110 0.26 -6.75 8.74
N ALA A 111 0.13 -5.46 9.08
CA ALA A 111 0.35 -4.96 10.44
C ALA A 111 -0.67 -5.54 11.44
N LEU A 112 -1.96 -5.58 11.07
CA LEU A 112 -3.00 -6.21 11.90
C LEU A 112 -2.71 -7.68 12.16
N ALA A 113 -2.33 -8.44 11.13
CA ALA A 113 -1.96 -9.86 11.26
C ALA A 113 -0.76 -10.03 12.20
N THR A 114 0.27 -9.19 12.05
CA THR A 114 1.48 -9.22 12.88
C THR A 114 1.18 -8.89 14.35
N VAL A 115 0.47 -7.79 14.62
CA VAL A 115 0.14 -7.37 15.99
C VAL A 115 -0.70 -8.42 16.68
N ARG A 116 -1.68 -9.01 15.99
CA ARG A 116 -2.50 -10.09 16.53
C ARG A 116 -1.69 -11.34 16.88
N ALA A 117 -0.72 -11.70 16.03
CA ALA A 117 0.17 -12.83 16.30
C ALA A 117 1.01 -12.60 17.57
N VAL A 118 1.56 -11.39 17.75
CA VAL A 118 2.34 -11.00 18.95
C VAL A 118 1.45 -11.02 20.19
N MET A 119 0.27 -10.39 20.13
CA MET A 119 -0.65 -10.36 21.27
C MET A 119 -1.12 -11.76 21.70
N ALA A 120 -1.41 -12.64 20.73
CA ALA A 120 -1.76 -14.04 21.01
C ALA A 120 -0.61 -14.80 21.71
N GLN A 121 0.63 -14.54 21.31
CA GLN A 121 1.81 -15.13 21.94
C GLN A 121 2.02 -14.62 23.37
N ASP A 122 1.82 -13.32 23.60
CA ASP A 122 1.96 -12.72 24.93
C ASP A 122 0.91 -13.29 25.90
N ILE A 123 -0.34 -13.46 25.45
CA ILE A 123 -1.42 -14.07 26.24
C ILE A 123 -1.07 -15.52 26.57
N ALA A 124 -0.63 -16.32 25.60
CA ALA A 124 -0.23 -17.72 25.83
C ALA A 124 0.96 -17.81 26.81
N SER A 125 1.92 -16.92 26.71
CA SER A 125 3.08 -16.86 27.61
C SER A 125 2.69 -16.48 29.04
N ALA A 126 1.76 -15.54 29.22
CA ALA A 126 1.23 -15.13 30.51
C ALA A 126 0.47 -16.28 31.20
N GLN A 127 -0.35 -17.03 30.45
CA GLN A 127 -1.09 -18.19 30.97
C GLN A 127 -0.15 -19.31 31.43
N VAL A 128 0.96 -19.57 30.70
CA VAL A 128 1.97 -20.56 31.10
C VAL A 128 2.69 -20.11 32.39
N ALA A 129 2.96 -18.81 32.55
CA ALA A 129 3.61 -18.29 33.77
C ALA A 129 2.70 -18.42 35.03
N GLU A 130 1.40 -18.33 34.86
CA GLU A 130 0.42 -18.44 35.94
C GLU A 130 0.16 -19.90 36.37
N THR A 131 0.44 -20.88 35.50
CA THR A 131 0.26 -22.31 35.74
C THR A 131 1.48 -23.01 36.33
N VAL A 132 2.62 -22.33 36.54
CA VAL A 132 3.77 -22.90 37.26
C VAL A 132 3.48 -22.89 38.78
N PRO A 133 3.27 -24.04 39.43
CA PRO A 133 3.05 -24.08 40.89
C PRO A 133 4.28 -23.53 41.60
N ALA A 134 4.08 -22.59 42.51
CA ALA A 134 5.13 -22.19 43.45
C ALA A 134 5.62 -23.46 44.17
N GLU A 135 6.91 -23.81 44.01
CA GLU A 135 7.51 -24.93 44.73
C GLU A 135 7.23 -24.76 46.20
N THR A 136 6.40 -25.66 46.72
CA THR A 136 6.03 -25.69 48.13
C THR A 136 7.26 -26.06 48.95
N MET A 137 7.80 -25.11 49.71
CA MET A 137 8.74 -25.40 50.79
C MET A 137 8.04 -26.32 51.78
N PRO A 138 8.69 -27.41 52.26
CA PRO A 138 8.07 -28.35 53.19
C PRO A 138 7.98 -27.75 54.62
N GLY A 139 6.74 -27.55 55.10
CA GLY A 139 6.49 -27.28 56.51
C GLY A 139 5.44 -26.22 56.78
N GLN A 140 4.16 -26.59 56.73
CA GLN A 140 3.16 -26.31 57.75
C GLN A 140 1.79 -26.85 57.30
N ALA A 141 1.29 -27.80 58.04
CA ALA A 141 -0.07 -28.31 57.92
C ALA A 141 -1.05 -27.33 58.59
N SER A 142 -2.09 -26.88 57.89
CA SER A 142 -3.35 -26.44 58.50
C SER A 142 -4.49 -26.42 57.49
N HIS A 143 -5.45 -27.25 57.81
CA HIS A 143 -6.90 -27.22 57.55
C HIS A 143 -7.41 -26.94 56.16
N ALA A 144 -7.91 -27.99 55.53
CA ALA A 144 -8.82 -27.99 54.43
C ALA A 144 -10.09 -27.19 54.72
N SER A 145 -10.48 -26.30 53.84
CA SER A 145 -11.85 -25.88 53.61
C SER A 145 -12.17 -26.10 52.13
N ASP A 146 -13.19 -26.90 51.88
CA ASP A 146 -13.80 -27.15 50.59
C ASP A 146 -14.17 -25.81 49.91
N ALA A 147 -13.43 -25.44 48.90
CA ALA A 147 -13.86 -24.44 47.92
C ALA A 147 -14.08 -25.17 46.59
N ALA A 148 -15.31 -25.14 46.14
CA ALA A 148 -15.77 -25.70 44.90
C ALA A 148 -14.82 -25.27 43.74
N ILE A 149 -14.30 -26.26 43.03
CA ILE A 149 -13.62 -26.06 41.74
C ILE A 149 -14.70 -25.60 40.76
N SER A 150 -14.76 -24.30 40.51
CA SER A 150 -15.48 -23.77 39.34
C SER A 150 -14.70 -24.20 38.13
N ASP A 151 -15.36 -24.96 37.27
CA ASP A 151 -14.92 -25.35 35.95
C ASP A 151 -14.93 -24.07 35.05
N GLU A 152 -13.98 -23.19 35.26
CA GLU A 152 -13.71 -22.10 34.32
C GLU A 152 -12.78 -22.66 33.25
N SER A 153 -13.40 -23.03 32.13
CA SER A 153 -12.70 -23.20 30.84
C SER A 153 -11.76 -22.03 30.62
N PRO A 154 -10.54 -22.26 30.05
CA PRO A 154 -9.59 -21.18 29.78
C PRO A 154 -10.30 -20.10 28.97
N VAL A 155 -10.44 -18.93 29.56
CA VAL A 155 -11.00 -17.74 28.92
C VAL A 155 -10.06 -17.44 27.75
N ASP A 156 -10.53 -17.81 26.55
CA ASP A 156 -9.99 -17.34 25.29
C ASP A 156 -10.21 -15.82 25.32
N SER A 157 -9.21 -15.09 25.87
CA SER A 157 -9.25 -13.62 25.87
C SER A 157 -9.13 -13.18 24.43
N PRO A 158 -10.23 -12.83 23.76
CA PRO A 158 -10.19 -12.49 22.35
C PRO A 158 -9.32 -11.25 22.25
N VAL A 159 -8.37 -11.28 21.33
CA VAL A 159 -7.66 -10.07 20.91
C VAL A 159 -8.74 -9.03 20.62
N ASP A 160 -8.70 -7.91 21.35
CA ASP A 160 -9.73 -6.86 21.23
C ASP A 160 -9.65 -6.21 19.84
N HIS A 161 -10.43 -6.75 18.91
CA HIS A 161 -10.49 -6.30 17.52
C HIS A 161 -10.91 -4.85 17.42
N ASP A 162 -11.83 -4.40 18.28
CA ASP A 162 -12.33 -3.03 18.24
C ASP A 162 -11.22 -2.04 18.64
N ARG A 163 -10.40 -2.42 19.61
CA ARG A 163 -9.24 -1.63 20.01
C ARG A 163 -8.16 -1.58 18.91
N LEU A 164 -7.93 -2.69 18.21
CA LEU A 164 -6.99 -2.73 17.09
C LEU A 164 -7.47 -1.86 15.92
N LEU A 165 -8.76 -1.92 15.58
CA LEU A 165 -9.35 -1.11 14.53
C LEU A 165 -9.37 0.37 14.89
N ALA A 166 -9.67 0.71 16.15
CA ALA A 166 -9.56 2.08 16.64
C ALA A 166 -8.12 2.61 16.55
N ALA A 167 -7.13 1.79 16.88
CA ALA A 167 -5.73 2.15 16.71
C ALA A 167 -5.35 2.34 15.23
N LEU A 168 -5.83 1.47 14.33
CA LEU A 168 -5.61 1.61 12.89
C LEU A 168 -6.23 2.90 12.34
N ALA A 169 -7.41 3.28 12.79
CA ALA A 169 -8.08 4.51 12.37
C ALA A 169 -7.27 5.77 12.69
N GLU A 170 -6.41 5.73 13.70
CA GLU A 170 -5.54 6.84 14.08
C GLU A 170 -4.18 6.84 13.36
N VAL A 171 -3.83 5.77 12.63
CA VAL A 171 -2.57 5.69 11.87
C VAL A 171 -2.60 6.69 10.73
N THR A 172 -1.61 7.59 10.72
CA THR A 172 -1.40 8.52 9.60
C THR A 172 -0.38 7.94 8.62
N PRO A 173 -0.48 8.31 7.31
CA PRO A 173 0.51 7.90 6.33
C PRO A 173 1.92 8.23 6.80
N ALA A 174 2.83 7.28 6.65
CA ALA A 174 4.23 7.53 6.90
C ALA A 174 4.74 8.56 5.88
N PHE A 175 5.65 9.37 6.31
CA PHE A 175 6.45 10.33 5.59
C PHE A 175 6.64 9.99 4.09
N GLY A 176 6.07 10.83 3.22
CA GLY A 176 6.16 10.68 1.76
C GLY A 176 5.41 9.48 1.15
N ARG A 177 4.62 8.74 1.93
CA ARG A 177 3.87 7.58 1.41
C ARG A 177 2.36 7.84 1.34
N GLY A 178 1.98 8.83 0.53
CA GLY A 178 0.61 9.34 0.49
C GLY A 178 0.36 10.40 1.57
N GLU A 179 1.42 11.04 2.06
CA GLU A 179 1.31 12.16 2.97
C GLU A 179 0.63 13.33 2.26
N THR A 180 -0.44 13.85 2.85
CA THR A 180 -1.17 15.01 2.34
C THR A 180 -0.77 16.26 3.12
N ILE A 181 -0.35 17.29 2.39
CA ILE A 181 0.04 18.61 2.92
C ILE A 181 -0.85 19.67 2.29
N ALA A 182 -1.55 20.44 3.11
CA ALA A 182 -2.38 21.54 2.63
C ALA A 182 -1.49 22.74 2.26
N VAL A 183 -1.55 23.18 1.01
CA VAL A 183 -0.77 24.31 0.48
C VAL A 183 -1.67 25.18 -0.37
N ASN A 184 -1.82 26.44 -0.02
CA ASN A 184 -2.58 27.45 -0.80
C ASN A 184 -3.99 26.97 -1.20
N GLY A 185 -4.68 26.26 -0.31
CA GLY A 185 -6.03 25.72 -0.54
C GLY A 185 -6.08 24.46 -1.38
N SER A 186 -4.93 23.89 -1.74
CA SER A 186 -4.80 22.60 -2.44
C SER A 186 -4.28 21.53 -1.50
N ASP A 187 -4.76 20.29 -1.67
CA ASP A 187 -4.19 19.10 -1.05
C ASP A 187 -3.05 18.59 -1.93
N VAL A 188 -1.84 18.66 -1.42
CA VAL A 188 -0.61 18.17 -2.07
C VAL A 188 -0.24 16.83 -1.49
N GLN A 189 -0.30 15.76 -2.29
CA GLN A 189 0.05 14.40 -1.91
C GLN A 189 1.48 14.08 -2.35
N LEU A 190 2.32 13.69 -1.38
CA LEU A 190 3.70 13.23 -1.65
C LEU A 190 3.74 11.71 -1.78
N LEU A 191 4.22 11.24 -2.92
CA LEU A 191 4.18 9.83 -3.33
C LEU A 191 5.61 9.36 -3.62
N LEU A 192 6.22 8.71 -2.63
CA LEU A 192 7.58 8.16 -2.76
C LEU A 192 7.60 6.97 -3.71
N VAL A 193 8.45 7.04 -4.72
CA VAL A 193 8.70 5.98 -5.69
C VAL A 193 10.17 5.56 -5.67
N LYS A 194 10.46 4.26 -5.62
CA LYS A 194 11.83 3.72 -5.51
C LYS A 194 12.16 2.61 -6.52
N ASN A 195 11.16 2.07 -7.15
CA ASN A 195 11.28 0.95 -8.09
C ASN A 195 10.04 0.90 -9.00
N PRO A 196 10.06 0.10 -10.07
CA PRO A 196 8.95 0.02 -11.02
C PRO A 196 7.63 -0.36 -10.38
N MET A 197 7.62 -1.40 -9.55
CA MET A 197 6.41 -1.90 -8.89
C MET A 197 5.78 -0.83 -8.00
N GLY A 198 6.58 -0.17 -7.17
CA GLY A 198 6.09 0.90 -6.28
C GLY A 198 5.53 2.09 -7.07
N PHE A 199 6.12 2.44 -8.22
CA PHE A 199 5.62 3.54 -9.03
C PHE A 199 4.29 3.17 -9.73
N ARG A 200 4.21 1.99 -10.34
CA ARG A 200 2.95 1.49 -10.95
C ARG A 200 1.82 1.43 -9.93
N LEU A 201 2.12 0.91 -8.74
CA LEU A 201 1.16 0.82 -7.66
C LEU A 201 0.69 2.19 -7.19
N SER A 202 1.59 3.17 -7.12
CA SER A 202 1.23 4.56 -6.81
C SER A 202 0.35 5.17 -7.89
N LEU A 203 0.69 4.98 -9.18
CA LEU A 203 -0.15 5.45 -10.30
C LEU A 203 -1.56 4.82 -10.29
N ALA A 204 -1.66 3.53 -9.95
CA ALA A 204 -2.94 2.83 -9.85
C ALA A 204 -3.76 3.24 -8.62
N SER A 205 -3.11 3.71 -7.55
CA SER A 205 -3.76 4.07 -6.28
C SER A 205 -4.26 5.51 -6.24
N PHE A 206 -3.66 6.41 -7.02
CA PHE A 206 -3.97 7.84 -7.01
C PHE A 206 -4.45 8.26 -8.40
N ASP A 207 -5.77 8.40 -8.53
CA ASP A 207 -6.40 8.77 -9.80
C ASP A 207 -5.90 10.14 -10.27
N PRO A 208 -5.31 10.25 -11.48
CA PRO A 208 -4.86 11.52 -12.03
C PRO A 208 -6.01 12.42 -12.50
N ALA A 209 -7.24 11.91 -12.59
CA ALA A 209 -8.39 12.72 -13.00
C ALA A 209 -8.65 13.82 -11.97
N ASN A 210 -8.79 15.05 -12.45
CA ASN A 210 -9.02 16.26 -11.63
C ASN A 210 -7.89 16.56 -10.63
N ALA A 211 -6.67 16.13 -10.94
CA ALA A 211 -5.47 16.44 -10.16
C ALA A 211 -4.36 16.94 -11.09
N ASP A 212 -3.56 17.90 -10.61
CA ASP A 212 -2.30 18.24 -11.26
C ASP A 212 -1.23 17.23 -10.84
N THR A 213 -0.43 16.76 -11.79
CA THR A 213 0.63 15.79 -11.55
C THR A 213 2.00 16.42 -11.74
N MET A 214 2.90 16.20 -10.79
CA MET A 214 4.33 16.48 -10.89
C MET A 214 5.13 15.18 -10.67
N ILE A 215 6.22 15.03 -11.43
CA ILE A 215 7.16 13.92 -11.25
C ILE A 215 8.56 14.50 -11.03
N ALA A 216 9.20 14.17 -9.91
CA ALA A 216 10.51 14.67 -9.52
C ALA A 216 11.49 13.53 -9.29
N ILE A 217 12.48 13.38 -10.18
CA ILE A 217 13.43 12.26 -10.17
C ILE A 217 14.85 12.76 -9.90
N ASN A 218 15.43 12.28 -8.81
CA ASN A 218 16.85 12.40 -8.52
C ASN A 218 17.52 11.02 -8.62
N ASP A 219 18.84 11.01 -8.74
CA ASP A 219 19.70 9.82 -8.76
C ASP A 219 20.84 9.93 -7.75
N GLU A 220 20.60 10.55 -6.60
CA GLU A 220 21.56 10.61 -5.52
C GLU A 220 21.77 9.22 -4.90
N TYR A 221 22.81 9.04 -4.09
CA TYR A 221 23.18 7.73 -3.54
C TYR A 221 22.00 7.02 -2.84
N ALA A 222 21.17 7.76 -2.10
CA ALA A 222 20.00 7.22 -1.39
C ALA A 222 18.83 6.85 -2.30
N ASP A 223 18.78 7.38 -3.53
CA ASP A 223 17.76 7.04 -4.54
C ASP A 223 18.11 5.76 -5.30
N GLY A 224 19.41 5.42 -5.33
CA GLY A 224 20.01 4.50 -6.30
C GLY A 224 20.47 5.28 -7.53
N ARG A 225 21.69 4.96 -8.01
CA ARG A 225 22.32 5.68 -9.15
C ARG A 225 21.75 5.23 -10.49
N ASP A 226 21.24 4.02 -10.56
CA ASP A 226 20.62 3.46 -11.76
C ASP A 226 19.13 3.79 -11.81
N MET A 227 18.76 4.62 -12.78
CA MET A 227 17.38 5.03 -13.03
C MET A 227 16.78 4.31 -14.25
N SER A 228 17.44 3.28 -14.78
CA SER A 228 16.95 2.52 -15.93
C SER A 228 15.59 1.86 -15.64
N TRP A 229 15.29 1.57 -14.37
CA TRP A 229 14.02 1.03 -13.94
C TRP A 229 12.80 1.92 -14.28
N LEU A 230 13.00 3.20 -14.60
CA LEU A 230 11.91 4.07 -15.07
C LEU A 230 11.31 3.56 -16.41
N TRP A 231 12.09 2.81 -17.19
CA TRP A 231 11.63 2.23 -18.46
C TRP A 231 10.72 1.02 -18.25
N ASP A 232 10.71 0.44 -17.06
CA ASP A 232 9.84 -0.66 -16.68
C ASP A 232 8.48 -0.20 -16.12
N VAL A 233 8.22 1.11 -16.06
CA VAL A 233 6.98 1.71 -15.58
C VAL A 233 6.09 2.10 -16.75
N ASP A 234 4.82 1.71 -16.71
CA ASP A 234 3.79 2.16 -17.65
C ASP A 234 3.17 3.48 -17.14
N PHE A 235 3.27 4.54 -17.93
CA PHE A 235 2.70 5.86 -17.63
C PHE A 235 1.45 6.17 -18.43
N THR A 236 0.90 5.24 -19.18
CA THR A 236 -0.24 5.47 -20.09
C THR A 236 -1.49 5.98 -19.38
N SER A 237 -1.66 5.70 -18.09
CA SER A 237 -2.73 6.24 -17.25
C SER A 237 -2.71 7.78 -17.15
N LEU A 238 -1.56 8.41 -17.41
CA LEU A 238 -1.38 9.86 -17.39
C LEU A 238 -1.63 10.52 -18.76
N ARG A 239 -1.92 9.77 -19.83
CA ARG A 239 -2.12 10.34 -21.18
C ARG A 239 -3.22 11.40 -21.23
N ALA A 240 -4.33 11.14 -20.56
CA ALA A 240 -5.49 12.02 -20.60
C ALA A 240 -5.31 13.30 -19.78
N SER A 241 -4.68 13.20 -18.60
CA SER A 241 -4.45 14.33 -17.68
C SER A 241 -3.15 15.08 -17.98
N GLY A 242 -2.16 14.38 -18.54
CA GLY A 242 -0.80 14.89 -18.70
C GLY A 242 -0.04 15.01 -17.37
N VAL A 243 1.18 15.53 -17.46
CA VAL A 243 2.05 15.88 -16.34
C VAL A 243 2.33 17.39 -16.40
N ALA A 244 1.91 18.11 -15.36
CA ALA A 244 2.05 19.56 -15.30
C ALA A 244 3.51 20.01 -15.11
N MET A 245 4.32 19.21 -14.40
CA MET A 245 5.71 19.54 -14.10
C MET A 245 6.57 18.28 -14.01
N VAL A 246 7.72 18.28 -14.65
CA VAL A 246 8.78 17.29 -14.45
C VAL A 246 10.01 17.99 -13.87
N SER A 247 10.62 17.42 -12.81
CA SER A 247 11.73 18.07 -12.13
C SER A 247 12.76 17.08 -11.56
N GLY A 248 13.80 17.64 -10.92
CA GLY A 248 14.93 16.90 -10.36
C GLY A 248 16.09 16.79 -11.33
N VAL A 249 17.17 16.17 -10.89
CA VAL A 249 18.40 16.05 -11.72
C VAL A 249 18.20 15.19 -12.97
N ARG A 250 17.20 14.27 -12.95
CA ARG A 250 16.84 13.40 -14.06
C ARG A 250 15.54 13.86 -14.77
N ALA A 251 15.22 15.17 -14.68
CA ALA A 251 13.99 15.70 -15.24
C ALA A 251 13.87 15.42 -16.75
N TRP A 252 14.93 15.58 -17.52
CA TRP A 252 14.91 15.37 -18.97
C TRP A 252 14.78 13.89 -19.36
N ASP A 253 15.39 12.97 -18.59
CA ASP A 253 15.22 11.53 -18.82
C ASP A 253 13.77 11.12 -18.55
N MET A 254 13.16 11.66 -17.48
CA MET A 254 11.76 11.41 -17.15
C MET A 254 10.82 12.00 -18.20
N ALA A 255 11.06 13.23 -18.65
CA ALA A 255 10.28 13.85 -19.72
C ALA A 255 10.38 13.04 -21.03
N LEU A 256 11.58 12.55 -21.37
CA LEU A 256 11.78 11.65 -22.52
C LEU A 256 10.97 10.35 -22.34
N ARG A 257 11.04 9.72 -21.18
CA ARG A 257 10.30 8.48 -20.88
C ARG A 257 8.78 8.68 -21.04
N LEU A 258 8.24 9.79 -20.52
CA LEU A 258 6.83 10.14 -20.67
C LEU A 258 6.45 10.35 -22.13
N GLY A 259 7.35 10.95 -22.93
CA GLY A 259 7.15 11.14 -24.37
C GLY A 259 6.99 9.82 -25.11
N TYR A 260 7.71 8.76 -24.73
CA TYR A 260 7.55 7.42 -25.32
C TYR A 260 6.14 6.84 -25.05
N ASP A 261 5.57 7.12 -23.90
CA ASP A 261 4.20 6.72 -23.56
C ASP A 261 3.14 7.74 -24.07
N GLN A 262 3.56 8.73 -24.85
CA GLN A 262 2.67 9.78 -25.39
C GLN A 262 1.94 10.57 -24.28
N VAL A 263 2.58 10.73 -23.13
CA VAL A 263 2.06 11.54 -22.02
C VAL A 263 2.47 13.00 -22.23
N PRO A 264 1.53 13.94 -22.33
CA PRO A 264 1.86 15.36 -22.45
C PRO A 264 2.58 15.88 -21.20
N VAL A 265 3.68 16.62 -21.38
CA VAL A 265 4.41 17.30 -20.31
C VAL A 265 4.30 18.80 -20.56
N ALA A 266 3.73 19.54 -19.60
CA ALA A 266 3.52 20.97 -19.74
C ALA A 266 4.80 21.78 -19.50
N ASP A 267 5.59 21.39 -18.49
CA ASP A 267 6.86 22.07 -18.17
C ASP A 267 7.90 21.09 -17.61
N THR A 268 9.19 21.41 -17.83
CA THR A 268 10.34 20.66 -17.34
C THR A 268 11.37 21.62 -16.77
N ASN A 269 11.61 21.54 -15.44
CA ASN A 269 12.56 22.39 -14.76
C ASN A 269 13.46 21.58 -13.83
N THR A 270 14.77 21.58 -14.05
CA THR A 270 15.75 20.85 -13.23
C THR A 270 15.97 21.47 -11.85
N ASP A 271 15.62 22.75 -11.65
CA ASP A 271 15.62 23.39 -10.35
C ASP A 271 14.37 22.96 -9.57
N LEU A 272 14.54 22.00 -8.67
CA LEU A 272 13.44 21.41 -7.92
C LEU A 272 12.72 22.43 -7.02
N GLU A 273 13.43 23.41 -6.46
CA GLU A 273 12.84 24.42 -5.58
C GLU A 273 11.92 25.34 -6.37
N GLN A 274 12.38 25.82 -7.53
CA GLN A 274 11.57 26.64 -8.43
C GLN A 274 10.37 25.84 -8.96
N ALA A 275 10.60 24.59 -9.38
CA ALA A 275 9.58 23.71 -9.91
C ALA A 275 8.47 23.44 -8.89
N VAL A 276 8.80 23.05 -7.66
CA VAL A 276 7.83 22.82 -6.59
C VAL A 276 7.05 24.10 -6.28
N THR A 277 7.75 25.22 -6.15
CA THR A 277 7.10 26.52 -5.86
C THR A 277 6.13 26.90 -6.97
N ALA A 278 6.52 26.77 -8.23
CA ALA A 278 5.66 27.08 -9.37
C ALA A 278 4.44 26.12 -9.41
N PHE A 279 4.68 24.83 -9.22
CA PHE A 279 3.64 23.79 -9.27
C PHE A 279 2.57 23.96 -8.18
N VAL A 280 2.95 24.22 -6.92
CA VAL A 280 1.98 24.35 -5.84
C VAL A 280 1.21 25.67 -5.87
N ASN A 281 1.74 26.70 -6.55
CA ASN A 281 1.05 27.96 -6.75
C ASN A 281 0.15 27.98 -8.01
N ALA A 282 0.34 27.03 -8.93
CA ALA A 282 -0.55 26.89 -10.07
C ALA A 282 -1.88 26.25 -9.64
N ASN A 283 -2.99 26.61 -10.30
CA ASN A 283 -4.32 26.04 -10.12
C ASN A 283 -4.72 25.85 -8.64
N PRO A 284 -4.87 26.94 -7.85
CA PRO A 284 -5.26 26.84 -6.45
C PRO A 284 -6.58 26.07 -6.29
N GLY A 285 -6.67 25.24 -5.25
CA GLY A 285 -7.85 24.41 -4.97
C GLY A 285 -7.91 23.09 -5.74
N THR A 286 -7.01 22.87 -6.71
CA THR A 286 -6.87 21.57 -7.40
C THR A 286 -6.01 20.64 -6.57
N ARG A 287 -6.41 19.36 -6.46
CA ARG A 287 -5.58 18.31 -5.85
C ARG A 287 -4.27 18.17 -6.62
N LYS A 288 -3.19 17.88 -5.92
CA LYS A 288 -1.86 17.76 -6.52
C LYS A 288 -1.17 16.49 -6.09
N HIS A 289 -0.64 15.75 -7.08
CA HIS A 289 0.17 14.55 -6.85
C HIS A 289 1.62 14.84 -7.21
N ILE A 290 2.55 14.60 -6.27
CA ILE A 290 4.00 14.71 -6.52
C ILE A 290 4.63 13.33 -6.34
N TYR A 291 4.89 12.65 -7.45
CA TYR A 291 5.67 11.41 -7.46
C TYR A 291 7.15 11.76 -7.40
N CYS A 292 7.87 11.26 -6.42
CA CYS A 292 9.25 11.65 -6.22
C CYS A 292 10.14 10.52 -5.68
N THR A 293 11.41 10.50 -6.11
CA THR A 293 12.43 9.67 -5.47
C THR A 293 12.77 10.23 -4.08
N TYR A 294 13.50 9.46 -3.27
CA TYR A 294 13.68 9.77 -1.85
C TYR A 294 14.33 11.15 -1.61
N THR A 295 15.43 11.47 -2.30
CA THR A 295 16.09 12.77 -2.08
C THR A 295 15.31 13.93 -2.69
N ALA A 296 14.58 13.69 -3.79
CA ALA A 296 13.65 14.66 -4.35
C ALA A 296 12.50 14.93 -3.37
N MET A 297 11.97 13.92 -2.70
CA MET A 297 10.94 14.04 -1.68
C MET A 297 11.41 14.88 -0.50
N LEU A 298 12.62 14.59 0.03
CA LEU A 298 13.18 15.37 1.15
C LEU A 298 13.31 16.86 0.78
N LYS A 299 13.82 17.15 -0.42
CA LYS A 299 13.95 18.53 -0.92
C LYS A 299 12.58 19.17 -1.13
N THR A 300 11.62 18.45 -1.71
CA THR A 300 10.25 18.93 -1.89
C THR A 300 9.62 19.28 -0.55
N ARG A 301 9.70 18.40 0.47
CA ARG A 301 9.21 18.71 1.81
C ARG A 301 9.87 19.93 2.43
N ALA A 302 11.17 20.10 2.25
CA ALA A 302 11.89 21.28 2.74
C ALA A 302 11.38 22.57 2.06
N VAL A 303 11.03 22.54 0.78
CA VAL A 303 10.39 23.66 0.07
C VAL A 303 9.00 23.94 0.62
N LEU A 304 8.17 22.90 0.75
CA LEU A 304 6.82 23.00 1.30
C LEU A 304 6.82 23.53 2.73
N GLY A 305 7.77 23.08 3.57
CA GLY A 305 7.93 23.56 4.95
C GLY A 305 8.30 25.03 5.10
N ARG A 306 8.71 25.70 4.01
CA ARG A 306 8.89 27.16 3.98
C ARG A 306 7.60 27.92 3.60
N ILE A 307 6.63 27.20 3.05
CA ILE A 307 5.37 27.76 2.55
C ILE A 307 4.23 27.52 3.55
N THR A 308 4.23 26.35 4.20
CA THR A 308 3.17 25.91 5.11
C THR A 308 3.74 25.08 6.26
N GLU A 309 2.93 24.85 7.29
CA GLU A 309 3.32 23.90 8.35
C GLU A 309 3.34 22.46 7.82
N VAL A 310 4.50 21.84 7.86
CA VAL A 310 4.70 20.43 7.54
C VAL A 310 5.06 19.69 8.84
N ARG A 311 4.35 18.60 9.15
CA ARG A 311 4.61 17.80 10.35
C ARG A 311 6.07 17.31 10.35
N ASP A 312 6.71 17.33 11.51
CA ASP A 312 8.05 16.78 11.68
C ASP A 312 8.02 15.27 11.38
N ALA A 313 8.88 14.83 10.48
CA ALA A 313 8.91 13.43 10.02
C ALA A 313 9.53 12.47 11.05
N GLY A 314 10.04 12.96 12.17
CA GLY A 314 10.73 12.15 13.17
C GLY A 314 12.02 11.48 12.67
N VAL A 315 12.50 11.85 11.51
CA VAL A 315 13.75 11.33 10.93
C VAL A 315 14.88 12.19 11.44
N GLY A 316 15.52 11.70 12.51
CA GLY A 316 16.78 12.12 13.12
C GLY A 316 17.20 13.59 13.01
N LYS A 317 17.23 14.25 14.17
CA LYS A 317 18.14 15.39 14.37
C LYS A 317 19.55 14.88 14.55
#